data_34ad746f1d69b8782cf6c047a3548e68
#
_entry.id   34ad746f1d69b8782cf6c047a3548e68
#
_cell.length_a   1.000
_cell.length_b   1.000
_cell.length_c   1.000
_cell.angle_alpha   90.00
_cell.angle_beta   90.00
_cell.angle_gamma   90.00
#
_symmetry.space_group_name_H-M   'P 1'
#
loop_
_entity.id
_entity.type
_entity.pdbx_description
1 polymer ?
#
loop_
_entity_poly.entity_id
_entity_poly.type
_entity_poly.pdbx_seq_one_letter_code
_entity_poly.pdbx_strand_id
1 'polypeptide(L)'
;ASTAGGAYQPGMSDYNIFIKNQSKVFLGGVALTKMATGEDANEEDLGGADMHTQVSGLGDYLAKDEMDGIRLCREVVAHLNWRKLGPEPNPDFDEPVHDAEDLLGMVSKDLKSPFDVREVIARIADGSYFEEFKPLYGPTLICGWTTIHGYRIGILGNNGPLFSESSEKAAQFIQLCNQIDVPLLFLHNITGYMVGTAFEQGGITKNGSKMINAVSNSTVPPVSYTHLTLPTTEAV
;
A
#
# COMPACT_ATOMS: atom_id res chain seq x y z
N ALA A 1 -1.31 -17.37 4.08
CA ALA A 1 0.08 -17.65 3.68
C ALA A 1 0.61 -16.52 2.79
N SER A 2 1.86 -16.14 2.98
CA SER A 2 2.60 -15.22 2.12
C SER A 2 3.66 -15.99 1.34
N THR A 3 3.64 -15.87 0.01
CA THR A 3 4.54 -16.65 -0.86
C THR A 3 5.28 -15.75 -1.86
N ALA A 4 6.42 -16.22 -2.37
CA ALA A 4 7.23 -15.54 -3.36
C ALA A 4 7.55 -14.08 -2.95
N GLY A 5 7.20 -13.10 -3.79
CA GLY A 5 7.39 -11.68 -3.46
C GLY A 5 6.67 -11.22 -2.19
N GLY A 6 5.52 -11.81 -1.87
CA GLY A 6 4.79 -11.53 -0.63
C GLY A 6 5.51 -11.97 0.66
N ALA A 7 6.45 -12.92 0.56
CA ALA A 7 7.24 -13.36 1.71
C ALA A 7 8.23 -12.27 2.21
N TYR A 8 8.56 -11.32 1.36
CA TYR A 8 9.43 -10.21 1.75
C TYR A 8 8.71 -9.14 2.59
N GLN A 9 7.38 -9.08 2.55
CA GLN A 9 6.64 -8.15 3.40
C GLN A 9 6.92 -8.39 4.89
N PRO A 10 6.69 -9.61 5.44
CA PRO A 10 7.14 -9.89 6.80
C PRO A 10 8.66 -9.78 6.97
N GLY A 11 9.46 -10.18 5.96
CA GLY A 11 10.92 -10.09 6.04
C GLY A 11 11.48 -8.67 6.21
N MET A 12 10.72 -7.65 5.82
CA MET A 12 11.08 -6.23 5.93
C MET A 12 10.28 -5.48 7.01
N SER A 13 9.40 -6.16 7.74
CA SER A 13 8.61 -5.56 8.81
C SER A 13 9.41 -5.54 10.11
N ASP A 14 9.20 -4.49 10.93
CA ASP A 14 9.85 -4.35 12.25
C ASP A 14 9.37 -5.39 13.25
N TYR A 15 8.11 -5.83 13.12
CA TYR A 15 7.49 -6.81 14.01
C TYR A 15 6.60 -7.77 13.24
N ASN A 16 6.77 -9.05 13.50
CA ASN A 16 5.96 -10.12 12.93
C ASN A 16 5.33 -10.98 14.01
N ILE A 17 4.01 -11.05 14.01
CA ILE A 17 3.24 -11.91 14.90
C ILE A 17 2.68 -13.08 14.09
N PHE A 18 3.14 -14.28 14.37
CA PHE A 18 2.71 -15.51 13.73
C PHE A 18 1.63 -16.19 14.57
N ILE A 19 0.54 -16.61 13.94
CA ILE A 19 -0.52 -17.37 14.59
C ILE A 19 -0.28 -18.84 14.36
N LYS A 20 -0.20 -19.62 15.43
CA LYS A 20 0.10 -21.04 15.41
C LYS A 20 -0.89 -21.79 14.51
N ASN A 21 -0.37 -22.70 13.68
CA ASN A 21 -1.12 -23.51 12.70
C ASN A 21 -1.88 -22.73 11.61
N GLN A 22 -1.72 -21.39 11.55
CA GLN A 22 -2.39 -20.54 10.54
C GLN A 22 -1.40 -19.77 9.69
N SER A 23 -0.41 -19.12 10.32
CA SER A 23 0.56 -18.28 9.61
C SER A 23 1.58 -19.13 8.88
N LYS A 24 1.77 -18.82 7.59
CA LYS A 24 2.75 -19.50 6.73
C LYS A 24 3.43 -18.49 5.83
N VAL A 25 4.75 -18.54 5.78
CA VAL A 25 5.59 -17.69 4.92
C VAL A 25 6.67 -18.55 4.30
N PHE A 26 6.78 -18.52 2.97
CA PHE A 26 7.87 -19.20 2.25
C PHE A 26 8.08 -18.57 0.86
N LEU A 27 9.29 -18.61 0.35
CA LEU A 27 9.58 -18.14 -1.01
C LEU A 27 8.98 -19.08 -2.06
N GLY A 28 9.06 -20.38 -1.83
CA GLY A 28 8.43 -21.41 -2.64
C GLY A 28 7.61 -22.35 -1.79
N GLY A 29 6.32 -22.50 -2.10
CA GLY A 29 5.45 -23.45 -1.40
C GLY A 29 5.79 -24.90 -1.71
N VAL A 30 5.15 -25.84 -0.98
CA VAL A 30 5.39 -27.29 -1.05
C VAL A 30 5.43 -27.83 -2.48
N ALA A 31 4.47 -27.44 -3.33
CA ALA A 31 4.40 -27.90 -4.70
C ALA A 31 5.61 -27.44 -5.54
N LEU A 32 6.03 -26.19 -5.38
CA LEU A 32 7.20 -25.66 -6.07
C LEU A 32 8.49 -26.31 -5.56
N THR A 33 8.62 -26.50 -4.25
CA THR A 33 9.76 -27.17 -3.61
C THR A 33 9.90 -28.61 -4.17
N LYS A 34 8.81 -29.35 -4.19
CA LYS A 34 8.80 -30.71 -4.77
C LYS A 34 9.20 -30.75 -6.24
N MET A 35 8.68 -29.80 -7.03
CA MET A 35 8.99 -29.72 -8.45
C MET A 35 10.45 -29.33 -8.70
N ALA A 36 11.02 -28.44 -7.89
CA ALA A 36 12.37 -27.93 -8.08
C ALA A 36 13.47 -28.82 -7.51
N THR A 37 13.23 -29.47 -6.38
CA THR A 37 14.26 -30.24 -5.62
C THR A 37 13.92 -31.72 -5.44
N GLY A 38 12.68 -32.12 -5.71
CA GLY A 38 12.20 -33.48 -5.43
C GLY A 38 11.85 -33.73 -3.94
N GLU A 39 11.98 -32.74 -3.09
CA GLU A 39 11.71 -32.84 -1.67
C GLU A 39 10.19 -32.90 -1.38
N ASP A 40 9.77 -33.86 -0.60
CA ASP A 40 8.42 -33.95 -0.04
C ASP A 40 8.38 -33.18 1.30
N ALA A 41 8.24 -31.85 1.20
CA ALA A 41 8.14 -30.96 2.36
C ALA A 41 6.71 -30.88 2.89
N ASN A 42 6.60 -30.62 4.18
CA ASN A 42 5.33 -30.28 4.80
C ASN A 42 5.27 -28.77 5.03
N GLU A 43 4.08 -28.17 4.94
CA GLU A 43 3.90 -26.72 5.02
C GLU A 43 4.34 -26.10 6.34
N GLU A 44 4.12 -26.81 7.46
CA GLU A 44 4.49 -26.30 8.79
C GLU A 44 6.02 -26.31 8.98
N ASP A 45 6.69 -27.35 8.48
CA ASP A 45 8.15 -27.46 8.57
C ASP A 45 8.84 -26.52 7.57
N LEU A 46 8.21 -26.28 6.40
CA LEU A 46 8.75 -25.42 5.36
C LEU A 46 8.63 -23.93 5.70
N GLY A 47 7.53 -23.51 6.31
CA GLY A 47 7.29 -22.07 6.55
C GLY A 47 6.18 -21.80 7.57
N GLY A 48 5.93 -22.69 8.50
CA GLY A 48 4.93 -22.54 9.54
C GLY A 48 5.37 -21.60 10.67
N ALA A 49 4.41 -21.27 11.52
CA ALA A 49 4.60 -20.32 12.61
C ALA A 49 5.67 -20.75 13.61
N ASP A 50 5.66 -22.02 14.02
CA ASP A 50 6.65 -22.55 14.96
C ASP A 50 8.07 -22.54 14.36
N MET A 51 8.21 -22.90 13.09
CA MET A 51 9.50 -22.86 12.39
C MET A 51 10.04 -21.44 12.31
N HIS A 52 9.21 -20.46 11.92
CA HIS A 52 9.65 -19.09 11.78
C HIS A 52 9.95 -18.40 13.11
N THR A 53 9.28 -18.75 14.19
CA THR A 53 9.53 -18.15 15.50
C THR A 53 10.66 -18.83 16.29
N GLN A 54 10.98 -20.11 15.98
CA GLN A 54 11.97 -20.87 16.75
C GLN A 54 13.28 -21.13 15.99
N VAL A 55 13.22 -21.20 14.66
CA VAL A 55 14.38 -21.62 13.85
C VAL A 55 14.88 -20.51 12.95
N SER A 56 14.04 -19.94 12.09
CA SER A 56 14.49 -18.92 11.12
C SER A 56 14.57 -17.50 11.70
N GLY A 57 13.86 -17.22 12.79
CA GLY A 57 13.82 -15.90 13.40
C GLY A 57 13.04 -14.84 12.61
N LEU A 58 12.25 -15.24 11.60
CA LEU A 58 11.37 -14.33 10.90
C LEU A 58 10.18 -13.90 11.74
N GLY A 59 9.69 -14.76 12.62
CA GLY A 59 8.59 -14.48 13.53
C GLY A 59 9.11 -13.99 14.87
N ASP A 60 8.70 -12.80 15.32
CA ASP A 60 9.10 -12.24 16.61
C ASP A 60 8.20 -12.76 17.75
N TYR A 61 6.94 -13.00 17.44
CA TYR A 61 5.96 -13.48 18.42
C TYR A 61 5.13 -14.64 17.86
N LEU A 62 4.89 -15.64 18.69
CA LEU A 62 4.00 -16.75 18.40
C LEU A 62 2.70 -16.58 19.19
N ALA A 63 1.62 -16.29 18.48
CA ALA A 63 0.27 -16.25 19.04
C ALA A 63 -0.36 -17.65 18.96
N LYS A 64 -1.12 -18.02 19.98
CA LYS A 64 -1.84 -19.29 20.02
C LYS A 64 -3.10 -19.30 19.13
N ASP A 65 -3.72 -18.13 18.98
CA ASP A 65 -4.91 -17.88 18.17
C ASP A 65 -4.98 -16.41 17.74
N GLU A 66 -6.00 -16.03 16.97
CA GLU A 66 -6.18 -14.68 16.45
C GLU A 66 -6.36 -13.63 17.58
N MET A 67 -7.09 -13.98 18.64
CA MET A 67 -7.30 -13.07 19.77
C MET A 67 -6.00 -12.80 20.52
N ASP A 68 -5.17 -13.81 20.68
CA ASP A 68 -3.83 -13.68 21.26
C ASP A 68 -2.92 -12.84 20.34
N GLY A 69 -3.06 -13.01 19.01
CA GLY A 69 -2.36 -12.18 18.02
C GLY A 69 -2.71 -10.69 18.16
N ILE A 70 -4.00 -10.39 18.33
CA ILE A 70 -4.46 -9.00 18.56
C ILE A 70 -3.91 -8.47 19.88
N ARG A 71 -3.93 -9.28 20.96
CA ARG A 71 -3.35 -8.89 22.24
C ARG A 71 -1.86 -8.54 22.12
N LEU A 72 -1.07 -9.41 21.49
CA LEU A 72 0.37 -9.17 21.24
C LEU A 72 0.60 -7.93 20.38
N CYS A 73 -0.20 -7.73 19.34
CA CYS A 73 -0.12 -6.52 18.52
C CYS A 73 -0.35 -5.24 19.36
N ARG A 74 -1.33 -5.24 20.25
CA ARG A 74 -1.58 -4.11 21.15
C ARG A 74 -0.42 -3.88 22.12
N GLU A 75 0.23 -4.92 22.60
CA GLU A 75 1.42 -4.82 23.47
C GLU A 75 2.61 -4.25 22.71
N VAL A 76 2.86 -4.71 21.46
CA VAL A 76 3.88 -4.12 20.60
C VAL A 76 3.62 -2.63 20.40
N VAL A 77 2.40 -2.24 20.00
CA VAL A 77 2.05 -0.82 19.80
C VAL A 77 2.25 0.01 21.08
N ALA A 78 1.94 -0.55 22.25
CA ALA A 78 2.14 0.15 23.53
C ALA A 78 3.62 0.44 23.83
N HIS A 79 4.55 -0.35 23.29
CA HIS A 79 6.00 -0.17 23.50
C HIS A 79 6.67 0.77 22.47
N LEU A 80 6.01 1.09 21.37
CA LEU A 80 6.61 1.88 20.28
C LEU A 80 6.96 3.31 20.67
N ASN A 81 6.44 3.81 21.80
CA ASN A 81 6.60 5.22 22.19
C ASN A 81 6.31 6.18 21.02
N TRP A 82 5.29 5.82 20.22
CA TRP A 82 4.96 6.53 19.02
C TRP A 82 4.54 7.96 19.32
N ARG A 83 5.06 8.89 18.54
CA ARG A 83 4.66 10.30 18.58
C ARG A 83 4.00 10.64 17.27
N LYS A 84 2.87 11.33 17.34
CA LYS A 84 2.25 11.90 16.18
C LYS A 84 3.21 12.94 15.57
N LEU A 85 3.44 12.80 14.26
CA LEU A 85 4.14 13.80 13.46
C LEU A 85 3.10 14.64 12.71
N GLY A 86 3.48 15.87 12.36
CA GLY A 86 2.62 16.78 11.65
C GLY A 86 1.64 17.57 12.53
N PRO A 87 0.89 18.49 11.94
CA PRO A 87 -0.03 19.37 12.64
C PRO A 87 -1.22 18.60 13.22
N GLU A 88 -1.81 19.17 14.28
CA GLU A 88 -3.08 18.68 14.80
C GLU A 88 -4.19 18.84 13.74
N PRO A 89 -5.19 17.95 13.74
CA PRO A 89 -6.32 18.07 12.84
C PRO A 89 -7.11 19.35 13.17
N ASN A 90 -7.64 19.99 12.13
CA ASN A 90 -8.62 21.04 12.36
C ASN A 90 -9.94 20.38 12.82
N PRO A 91 -10.46 20.71 14.02
CA PRO A 91 -11.73 20.14 14.49
C PRO A 91 -12.94 20.66 13.68
N ASP A 92 -12.80 21.82 13.06
CA ASP A 92 -13.82 22.44 12.22
C ASP A 92 -13.52 22.07 10.76
N PHE A 93 -14.06 20.95 10.29
CA PHE A 93 -13.97 20.53 8.91
C PHE A 93 -15.38 20.31 8.32
N ASP A 94 -15.50 20.52 7.03
CA ASP A 94 -16.76 20.29 6.31
C ASP A 94 -16.79 18.84 5.80
N GLU A 95 -17.93 18.17 5.95
CA GLU A 95 -18.13 16.86 5.32
C GLU A 95 -18.01 16.96 3.78
N PRO A 96 -17.64 15.87 3.10
CA PRO A 96 -17.62 15.85 1.64
C PRO A 96 -18.98 16.29 1.07
N VAL A 97 -18.95 17.09 0.02
CA VAL A 97 -20.16 17.55 -0.68
C VAL A 97 -20.86 16.38 -1.40
N HIS A 98 -20.09 15.38 -1.84
CA HIS A 98 -20.57 14.20 -2.51
C HIS A 98 -20.71 13.03 -1.54
N ASP A 99 -21.78 12.25 -1.67
CA ASP A 99 -22.05 11.11 -0.80
C ASP A 99 -21.00 9.99 -1.01
N ALA A 100 -20.44 9.51 0.09
CA ALA A 100 -19.49 8.39 0.07
C ALA A 100 -20.12 7.07 -0.43
N GLU A 101 -21.45 6.87 -0.28
CA GLU A 101 -22.14 5.69 -0.80
C GLU A 101 -22.11 5.62 -2.33
N ASP A 102 -21.99 6.75 -3.03
CA ASP A 102 -21.83 6.80 -4.49
C ASP A 102 -20.58 6.02 -4.96
N LEU A 103 -19.58 5.83 -4.11
CA LEU A 103 -18.39 5.03 -4.43
C LEU A 103 -18.74 3.60 -4.85
N LEU A 104 -19.81 3.04 -4.31
CA LEU A 104 -20.30 1.69 -4.66
C LEU A 104 -20.76 1.59 -6.11
N GLY A 105 -21.19 2.69 -6.72
CA GLY A 105 -21.66 2.75 -8.10
C GLY A 105 -20.62 3.26 -9.11
N MET A 106 -19.57 3.91 -8.64
CA MET A 106 -18.57 4.55 -9.51
C MET A 106 -17.59 3.58 -10.14
N VAL A 107 -17.21 2.56 -9.41
CA VAL A 107 -16.23 1.59 -9.87
C VAL A 107 -16.94 0.52 -10.68
N SER A 108 -16.60 0.42 -11.98
CA SER A 108 -17.14 -0.59 -12.85
C SER A 108 -16.72 -1.99 -12.41
N LYS A 109 -17.64 -2.96 -12.56
CA LYS A 109 -17.31 -4.40 -12.47
C LYS A 109 -16.37 -4.85 -13.59
N ASP A 110 -16.36 -4.12 -14.70
CA ASP A 110 -15.40 -4.33 -15.79
C ASP A 110 -14.12 -3.54 -15.50
N LEU A 111 -13.05 -4.25 -15.14
CA LEU A 111 -11.71 -3.70 -14.86
C LEU A 111 -11.09 -2.95 -16.06
N LYS A 112 -11.67 -3.08 -17.25
CA LYS A 112 -11.25 -2.34 -18.45
C LYS A 112 -11.90 -0.96 -18.55
N SER A 113 -12.94 -0.70 -17.77
CA SER A 113 -13.61 0.61 -17.71
C SER A 113 -12.86 1.52 -16.73
N PRO A 114 -12.11 2.52 -17.21
CA PRO A 114 -11.42 3.45 -16.33
C PRO A 114 -12.43 4.37 -15.64
N PHE A 115 -12.09 4.80 -14.43
CA PHE A 115 -12.75 5.90 -13.72
C PHE A 115 -11.70 6.95 -13.32
N ASP A 116 -12.12 8.18 -13.12
CA ASP A 116 -11.23 9.23 -12.65
C ASP A 116 -11.10 9.15 -11.12
N VAL A 117 -9.88 9.00 -10.62
CA VAL A 117 -9.60 8.91 -9.17
C VAL A 117 -10.00 10.21 -8.44
N ARG A 118 -10.10 11.34 -9.13
CA ARG A 118 -10.60 12.59 -8.54
C ARG A 118 -12.02 12.46 -8.02
N GLU A 119 -12.83 11.60 -8.65
CA GLU A 119 -14.17 11.30 -8.18
C GLU A 119 -14.18 10.59 -6.83
N VAL A 120 -13.19 9.70 -6.62
CA VAL A 120 -12.99 9.06 -5.30
C VAL A 120 -12.55 10.11 -4.27
N ILE A 121 -11.57 10.93 -4.64
CA ILE A 121 -11.04 11.99 -3.76
C ILE A 121 -12.16 12.93 -3.34
N ALA A 122 -13.03 13.35 -4.26
CA ALA A 122 -14.15 14.25 -3.96
C ALA A 122 -15.16 13.70 -2.94
N ARG A 123 -15.17 12.37 -2.71
CA ARG A 123 -16.08 11.70 -1.76
C ARG A 123 -15.44 11.36 -0.43
N ILE A 124 -14.14 11.56 -0.31
CA ILE A 124 -13.42 11.31 0.96
C ILE A 124 -12.74 12.56 1.52
N ALA A 125 -12.57 13.59 0.70
CA ALA A 125 -11.92 14.84 1.09
C ALA A 125 -12.91 15.79 1.74
N ASP A 126 -12.49 16.47 2.81
CA ASP A 126 -13.26 17.48 3.51
C ASP A 126 -13.72 18.58 2.53
N GLY A 127 -15.03 18.89 2.55
CA GLY A 127 -15.65 19.84 1.62
C GLY A 127 -15.46 19.48 0.14
N SER A 128 -15.06 18.25 -0.19
CA SER A 128 -14.67 17.80 -1.54
C SER A 128 -13.55 18.64 -2.16
N TYR A 129 -12.74 19.30 -1.33
CA TYR A 129 -11.66 20.16 -1.78
C TYR A 129 -10.38 19.37 -2.02
N PHE A 130 -9.77 19.59 -3.19
CA PHE A 130 -8.50 18.96 -3.56
C PHE A 130 -7.63 19.93 -4.33
N GLU A 131 -6.43 20.22 -3.82
CA GLU A 131 -5.43 21.06 -4.47
C GLU A 131 -4.47 20.18 -5.27
N GLU A 132 -4.70 20.08 -6.58
CA GLU A 132 -3.91 19.21 -7.45
C GLU A 132 -2.52 19.79 -7.75
N PHE A 133 -1.50 18.99 -7.50
CA PHE A 133 -0.11 19.31 -7.80
C PHE A 133 0.25 18.89 -9.23
N LYS A 134 0.77 19.84 -10.03
CA LYS A 134 1.18 19.64 -11.43
C LYS A 134 0.11 18.93 -12.30
N PRO A 135 -1.10 19.47 -12.41
CA PRO A 135 -2.20 18.82 -13.15
C PRO A 135 -1.88 18.58 -14.63
N LEU A 136 -1.00 19.39 -15.23
CA LEU A 136 -0.63 19.31 -16.66
C LEU A 136 0.57 18.39 -16.92
N TYR A 137 1.27 17.91 -15.89
CA TYR A 137 2.44 17.04 -16.02
C TYR A 137 2.17 15.66 -15.43
N GLY A 138 2.44 14.59 -16.19
CA GLY A 138 2.18 13.23 -15.78
C GLY A 138 0.71 12.99 -15.42
N PRO A 139 -0.26 13.24 -16.34
CA PRO A 139 -1.69 13.30 -16.02
C PRO A 139 -2.30 11.95 -15.65
N THR A 140 -1.57 10.85 -15.88
CA THR A 140 -2.01 9.50 -15.47
C THR A 140 -1.76 9.21 -13.99
N LEU A 141 -1.08 10.11 -13.28
CA LEU A 141 -0.94 10.09 -11.83
C LEU A 141 -1.42 11.43 -11.27
N ILE A 142 -2.40 11.35 -10.39
CA ILE A 142 -2.95 12.50 -9.68
C ILE A 142 -2.22 12.62 -8.34
N CYS A 143 -1.64 13.79 -8.08
CA CYS A 143 -1.02 14.13 -6.80
C CYS A 143 -1.62 15.43 -6.30
N GLY A 144 -1.85 15.55 -5.01
CA GLY A 144 -2.34 16.83 -4.45
C GLY A 144 -2.60 16.74 -2.95
N TRP A 145 -2.91 17.87 -2.38
CA TRP A 145 -3.20 18.04 -0.97
C TRP A 145 -4.69 18.21 -0.71
N THR A 146 -5.12 17.65 0.40
CA THR A 146 -6.47 17.81 0.94
C THR A 146 -6.45 17.68 2.45
N THR A 147 -7.63 17.74 3.06
CA THR A 147 -7.87 17.29 4.42
C THR A 147 -8.89 16.16 4.42
N ILE A 148 -8.77 15.26 5.39
CA ILE A 148 -9.73 14.18 5.66
C ILE A 148 -9.97 14.16 7.16
N HIS A 149 -11.19 14.43 7.61
CA HIS A 149 -11.56 14.63 9.02
C HIS A 149 -10.63 15.63 9.72
N GLY A 150 -10.31 16.72 9.04
CA GLY A 150 -9.44 17.78 9.53
C GLY A 150 -7.94 17.46 9.45
N TYR A 151 -7.53 16.24 9.13
CA TYR A 151 -6.11 15.87 8.95
C TYR A 151 -5.62 16.25 7.58
N ARG A 152 -4.48 16.95 7.50
CA ARG A 152 -3.80 17.18 6.22
C ARG A 152 -3.25 15.90 5.64
N ILE A 153 -3.53 15.63 4.37
CA ILE A 153 -3.13 14.42 3.66
C ILE A 153 -2.61 14.79 2.26
N GLY A 154 -1.49 14.18 1.89
CA GLY A 154 -1.04 14.16 0.48
C GLY A 154 -1.58 12.91 -0.21
N ILE A 155 -2.31 13.07 -1.29
CA ILE A 155 -2.88 11.95 -2.06
C ILE A 155 -2.09 11.71 -3.33
N LEU A 156 -1.81 10.42 -3.64
CA LEU A 156 -1.34 9.96 -4.94
C LEU A 156 -2.32 8.91 -5.46
N GLY A 157 -2.97 9.19 -6.59
CA GLY A 157 -3.98 8.31 -7.18
C GLY A 157 -3.74 8.05 -8.66
N ASN A 158 -4.05 6.84 -9.14
CA ASN A 158 -3.82 6.45 -10.52
C ASN A 158 -5.03 6.70 -11.41
N ASN A 159 -4.78 7.37 -12.55
CA ASN A 159 -5.73 7.49 -13.67
C ASN A 159 -5.25 6.76 -14.93
N GLY A 160 -4.37 5.77 -14.77
CA GLY A 160 -3.82 4.98 -15.85
C GLY A 160 -2.44 4.42 -15.54
N PRO A 161 -1.73 3.88 -16.54
CA PRO A 161 -0.37 3.38 -16.37
C PRO A 161 0.59 4.47 -15.90
N LEU A 162 1.65 4.07 -15.19
CA LEU A 162 2.72 4.99 -14.83
C LEU A 162 3.69 5.19 -15.99
N PHE A 163 4.02 6.44 -16.25
CA PHE A 163 5.06 6.87 -17.18
C PHE A 163 6.25 7.46 -16.42
N SER A 164 7.31 7.82 -17.14
CA SER A 164 8.48 8.52 -16.56
C SER A 164 8.07 9.77 -15.80
N GLU A 165 7.24 10.59 -16.43
CA GLU A 165 6.74 11.87 -15.89
C GLU A 165 5.90 11.65 -14.63
N SER A 166 5.10 10.59 -14.59
CA SER A 166 4.31 10.23 -13.42
C SER A 166 5.21 9.92 -12.23
N SER A 167 6.28 9.16 -12.46
CA SER A 167 7.25 8.81 -11.42
C SER A 167 8.05 9.99 -10.90
N GLU A 168 8.43 10.92 -11.78
CA GLU A 168 9.14 12.15 -11.40
C GLU A 168 8.23 13.09 -10.59
N LYS A 169 6.97 13.25 -11.02
CA LYS A 169 5.93 13.98 -10.28
C LYS A 169 5.72 13.41 -8.90
N ALA A 170 5.56 12.07 -8.81
CA ALA A 170 5.39 11.38 -7.54
C ALA A 170 6.58 11.58 -6.62
N ALA A 171 7.80 11.35 -7.11
CA ALA A 171 9.02 11.50 -6.32
C ALA A 171 9.14 12.89 -5.69
N GLN A 172 8.88 13.92 -6.47
CA GLN A 172 8.90 15.31 -5.98
C GLN A 172 7.78 15.55 -4.96
N PHE A 173 6.56 15.09 -5.25
CA PHE A 173 5.42 15.29 -4.36
C PHE A 173 5.61 14.63 -2.99
N ILE A 174 6.11 13.39 -2.97
CA ILE A 174 6.45 12.66 -1.75
C ILE A 174 7.48 13.43 -0.92
N GLN A 175 8.53 13.98 -1.57
CA GLN A 175 9.54 14.78 -0.88
C GLN A 175 8.95 16.07 -0.28
N LEU A 176 8.04 16.74 -1.00
CA LEU A 176 7.35 17.91 -0.46
C LEU A 176 6.49 17.57 0.75
N CYS A 177 5.75 16.47 0.71
CA CYS A 177 4.96 16.02 1.86
C CYS A 177 5.86 15.69 3.07
N ASN A 178 7.03 15.08 2.84
CA ASN A 178 8.00 14.85 3.90
C ASN A 178 8.52 16.13 4.54
N GLN A 179 8.75 17.20 3.75
CA GLN A 179 9.24 18.46 4.26
C GLN A 179 8.28 19.18 5.21
N ILE A 180 6.97 18.90 5.07
CA ILE A 180 5.92 19.53 5.86
C ILE A 180 5.20 18.56 6.80
N ASP A 181 5.75 17.37 7.01
CA ASP A 181 5.21 16.31 7.87
C ASP A 181 3.76 15.92 7.56
N VAL A 182 3.39 15.92 6.28
CA VAL A 182 2.05 15.53 5.82
C VAL A 182 2.02 14.07 5.42
N PRO A 183 1.17 13.23 6.04
CA PRO A 183 1.01 11.81 5.69
C PRO A 183 0.59 11.62 4.23
N LEU A 184 0.91 10.45 3.69
CA LEU A 184 0.63 10.08 2.30
C LEU A 184 -0.49 9.03 2.23
N LEU A 185 -1.45 9.24 1.33
CA LEU A 185 -2.46 8.25 0.96
C LEU A 185 -2.29 7.87 -0.51
N PHE A 186 -2.03 6.58 -0.77
CA PHE A 186 -1.95 6.03 -2.11
C PHE A 186 -3.26 5.33 -2.47
N LEU A 187 -3.93 5.81 -3.50
CA LEU A 187 -5.12 5.21 -4.08
C LEU A 187 -4.72 4.44 -5.35
N HIS A 188 -4.59 3.13 -5.20
CA HIS A 188 -4.13 2.28 -6.30
C HIS A 188 -5.28 1.78 -7.17
N ASN A 189 -5.24 2.18 -8.44
CA ASN A 189 -6.05 1.61 -9.52
C ASN A 189 -5.15 1.49 -10.76
N ILE A 190 -4.18 0.58 -10.70
CA ILE A 190 -3.08 0.53 -11.65
C ILE A 190 -2.81 -0.87 -12.15
N THR A 191 -2.51 -0.96 -13.45
CA THR A 191 -2.00 -2.18 -14.11
C THR A 191 -0.46 -2.28 -14.08
N GLY A 192 0.25 -1.17 -13.83
CA GLY A 192 1.71 -1.12 -13.77
C GLY A 192 2.30 0.06 -14.54
N TYR A 193 3.60 -0.03 -14.79
CA TYR A 193 4.31 0.89 -15.66
C TYR A 193 4.02 0.61 -17.13
N MET A 194 4.04 1.66 -17.96
CA MET A 194 3.99 1.49 -19.40
C MET A 194 5.22 0.74 -19.88
N VAL A 195 5.02 -0.14 -20.86
CA VAL A 195 6.06 -1.00 -21.44
C VAL A 195 6.30 -0.67 -22.91
N GLY A 196 7.49 -0.93 -23.39
CA GLY A 196 7.87 -0.78 -24.80
C GLY A 196 9.21 -0.06 -24.98
N THR A 197 9.83 -0.27 -26.13
CA THR A 197 11.18 0.23 -26.43
C THR A 197 11.33 1.74 -26.24
N ALA A 198 10.35 2.53 -26.67
CA ALA A 198 10.39 3.98 -26.53
C ALA A 198 10.38 4.42 -25.05
N PHE A 199 9.64 3.74 -24.20
CA PHE A 199 9.56 4.04 -22.78
C PHE A 199 10.83 3.61 -22.02
N GLU A 200 11.40 2.46 -22.36
CA GLU A 200 12.69 2.03 -21.81
C GLU A 200 13.81 3.01 -22.20
N GLN A 201 13.88 3.39 -23.47
CA GLN A 201 14.84 4.40 -23.95
C GLN A 201 14.59 5.79 -23.35
N GLY A 202 13.34 6.10 -23.03
CA GLY A 202 12.93 7.32 -22.29
C GLY A 202 13.28 7.29 -20.80
N GLY A 203 13.89 6.20 -20.31
CA GLY A 203 14.39 6.09 -18.94
C GLY A 203 13.34 5.75 -17.89
N ILE A 204 12.25 5.05 -18.27
CA ILE A 204 11.15 4.71 -17.37
C ILE A 204 11.64 3.94 -16.13
N THR A 205 12.58 3.00 -16.30
CA THR A 205 13.17 2.26 -15.18
C THR A 205 13.93 3.18 -14.23
N LYS A 206 14.71 4.12 -14.76
CA LYS A 206 15.47 5.08 -13.95
C LYS A 206 14.54 6.05 -13.20
N ASN A 207 13.51 6.54 -13.87
CA ASN A 207 12.55 7.46 -13.28
C ASN A 207 11.64 6.74 -12.27
N GLY A 208 11.22 5.51 -12.56
CA GLY A 208 10.51 4.65 -11.61
C GLY A 208 11.30 4.41 -10.32
N SER A 209 12.61 4.18 -10.43
CA SER A 209 13.47 4.01 -9.25
C SER A 209 13.55 5.27 -8.37
N LYS A 210 13.37 6.47 -8.93
CA LYS A 210 13.29 7.71 -8.12
C LYS A 210 12.05 7.71 -7.22
N MET A 211 10.89 7.30 -7.76
CA MET A 211 9.66 7.18 -6.98
C MET A 211 9.79 6.14 -5.87
N ILE A 212 10.32 4.95 -6.19
CA ILE A 212 10.58 3.89 -5.19
C ILE A 212 11.49 4.41 -4.09
N ASN A 213 12.57 5.10 -4.46
CA ASN A 213 13.50 5.71 -3.51
C ASN A 213 12.80 6.75 -2.62
N ALA A 214 11.96 7.61 -3.20
CA ALA A 214 11.22 8.61 -2.43
C ALA A 214 10.26 7.97 -1.42
N VAL A 215 9.56 6.89 -1.78
CA VAL A 215 8.67 6.15 -0.87
C VAL A 215 9.47 5.47 0.23
N SER A 216 10.55 4.74 -0.11
CA SER A 216 11.33 3.95 0.85
C SER A 216 12.12 4.81 1.84
N ASN A 217 12.42 6.06 1.50
CA ASN A 217 13.07 7.02 2.39
C ASN A 217 12.08 8.02 3.02
N SER A 218 10.77 7.80 2.83
CA SER A 218 9.77 8.68 3.43
C SER A 218 9.75 8.56 4.95
N THR A 219 9.72 9.69 5.61
CA THR A 219 9.62 9.80 7.08
C THR A 219 8.19 10.01 7.55
N VAL A 220 7.27 10.34 6.63
CA VAL A 220 5.85 10.46 6.94
C VAL A 220 5.13 9.13 6.70
N PRO A 221 4.06 8.81 7.45
CA PRO A 221 3.33 7.57 7.29
C PRO A 221 2.71 7.45 5.90
N PRO A 222 3.04 6.43 5.10
CA PRO A 222 2.31 6.11 3.89
C PRO A 222 1.20 5.10 4.17
N VAL A 223 0.01 5.35 3.69
CA VAL A 223 -1.10 4.39 3.68
C VAL A 223 -1.40 4.04 2.23
N SER A 224 -1.38 2.75 1.91
CA SER A 224 -1.72 2.27 0.57
C SER A 224 -3.08 1.58 0.59
N TYR A 225 -3.98 2.04 -0.27
CA TYR A 225 -5.27 1.41 -0.50
C TYR A 225 -5.31 0.84 -1.92
N THR A 226 -5.34 -0.49 -2.01
CA THR A 226 -5.14 -1.20 -3.28
C THR A 226 -6.42 -1.78 -3.90
N HIS A 227 -7.53 -1.75 -3.21
CA HIS A 227 -8.79 -2.32 -3.69
C HIS A 227 -9.88 -1.27 -3.68
N LEU A 228 -9.81 -0.34 -4.62
CA LEU A 228 -10.92 0.58 -4.90
C LEU A 228 -12.12 -0.14 -5.55
N THR A 229 -11.93 -1.39 -5.95
CA THR A 229 -12.99 -2.30 -6.40
C THR A 229 -13.38 -3.24 -5.28
N LEU A 230 -14.67 -3.54 -5.13
CA LEU A 230 -15.15 -4.60 -4.26
C LEU A 230 -14.41 -5.90 -4.60
N PRO A 231 -13.95 -6.68 -3.59
CA PRO A 231 -13.37 -7.98 -3.86
C PRO A 231 -14.44 -8.82 -4.56
N THR A 232 -14.20 -9.13 -5.82
CA THR A 232 -14.99 -10.13 -6.53
C THR A 232 -14.68 -11.47 -5.87
N THR A 233 -15.64 -12.03 -5.18
CA THR A 233 -15.58 -13.36 -4.55
C THR A 233 -15.65 -14.48 -5.58
N GLU A 234 -15.07 -14.31 -6.73
CA GLU A 234 -14.90 -15.36 -7.72
C GLU A 234 -13.41 -15.48 -8.03
N ALA A 235 -12.73 -16.21 -7.14
CA ALA A 235 -11.52 -16.89 -7.51
C ALA A 235 -11.92 -18.11 -8.35
N VAL A 236 -11.56 -18.08 -9.64
CA VAL A 236 -11.54 -19.27 -10.49
C VAL A 236 -10.33 -20.10 -10.13
#